data_3798893b9774f02700846e0b8e2f718a
#
_entry.id   3798893b9774f02700846e0b8e2f718a
#
_cell.length_a   1.000
_cell.length_b   1.000
_cell.length_c   1.000
_cell.angle_alpha   90.00
_cell.angle_beta   90.00
_cell.angle_gamma   90.00
#
_symmetry.space_group_name_H-M   'P 1'
#
loop_
_entity.id
_entity.type
_entity.pdbx_description
1 polymer ?
#
loop_
_entity_poly.entity_id
_entity_poly.type
_entity_poly.pdbx_seq_one_letter_code
_entity_poly.pdbx_strand_id
1 'polypeptide(L)'
;MTTYAEKKAQLEARLASARGAAGVSVRKNTSNLFRDRGDDGRRRIDLSHFNRVLRVDAAAGIVEAEGMTTYEALADATLASGTVPAVVPQLKSITLGGAVAGVGIEASSFLHGLVHDTITSVDVLTGTGQILTCTPENEHRDLFHGLANSYGTLGYALKLSARTVPARRCVELRHERHQDPAAYFARIGRLCAEGGIDFLEGVVFSRDELYLTLGRFVDDAREVSDYGFERIYYRSIRERQTDALTTRDFLWRWDTDWFWCSKNVGAQHPVIRRLLGRRRLNSITYQKIMRWNARHGVTRLWNRLRGTYAEPVIQDVDIPIGRAAEFLAFLHAEVGILPIWICPIRAPDAAQRATLYPLAQGSPSVNFGFWDVVTTRESRPAGCVNRAIERKVTALGGVKSLYSDSYFTEDEFWAIYDRDAYAALKRKYDPEGALGDLYAKCVRHARSDRASGTSAPAPSSTRTSSG
;
A
#
# COMPACT_ATOMS: atom_id res chain seq x y z
N MET A 1 0.73 -31.44 -11.31
CA MET A 1 0.90 -30.12 -10.64
C MET A 1 0.47 -30.27 -9.20
N THR A 2 1.27 -29.83 -8.24
CA THR A 2 0.96 -29.93 -6.80
C THR A 2 -0.30 -29.15 -6.45
N THR A 3 -1.28 -29.75 -5.82
CA THR A 3 -2.53 -29.12 -5.37
C THR A 3 -2.31 -28.24 -4.14
N TYR A 4 -3.28 -27.38 -3.80
CA TYR A 4 -3.22 -26.61 -2.55
C TYR A 4 -3.16 -27.52 -1.31
N ALA A 5 -3.94 -28.60 -1.30
CA ALA A 5 -3.94 -29.57 -0.19
C ALA A 5 -2.57 -30.23 0.02
N GLU A 6 -1.91 -30.64 -1.06
CA GLU A 6 -0.56 -31.21 -1.00
C GLU A 6 0.48 -30.20 -0.50
N LYS A 7 0.42 -28.93 -0.98
CA LYS A 7 1.30 -27.84 -0.49
C LYS A 7 1.08 -27.59 1.00
N LYS A 8 -0.17 -27.56 1.46
CA LYS A 8 -0.55 -27.39 2.86
C LYS A 8 0.04 -28.51 3.71
N ALA A 9 -0.18 -29.76 3.35
CA ALA A 9 0.34 -30.92 4.07
C ALA A 9 1.88 -30.92 4.13
N GLN A 10 2.57 -30.59 3.03
CA GLN A 10 4.03 -30.46 3.01
C GLN A 10 4.52 -29.34 3.95
N LEU A 11 3.83 -28.21 3.98
CA LEU A 11 4.16 -27.10 4.87
C LEU A 11 3.98 -27.50 6.35
N GLU A 12 2.86 -28.13 6.70
CA GLU A 12 2.58 -28.64 8.05
C GLU A 12 3.64 -29.65 8.52
N ALA A 13 4.03 -30.62 7.67
CA ALA A 13 5.09 -31.58 7.97
C ALA A 13 6.46 -30.90 8.23
N ARG A 14 6.80 -29.88 7.41
CA ARG A 14 8.04 -29.09 7.58
C ARG A 14 8.04 -28.27 8.86
N LEU A 15 6.90 -27.73 9.28
CA LEU A 15 6.75 -26.97 10.51
C LEU A 15 6.83 -27.89 11.74
N ALA A 16 6.19 -29.04 11.69
CA ALA A 16 6.24 -30.03 12.76
C ALA A 16 7.67 -30.54 13.04
N SER A 17 8.48 -30.72 11.98
CA SER A 17 9.90 -31.14 12.11
C SER A 17 10.81 -30.01 12.63
N ALA A 18 10.34 -28.77 12.65
CA ALA A 18 11.13 -27.58 12.98
C ALA A 18 10.77 -26.98 14.35
N ARG A 19 10.02 -27.69 15.18
CA ARG A 19 9.65 -27.24 16.54
C ARG A 19 10.89 -26.97 17.37
N GLY A 20 10.99 -25.76 17.96
CA GLY A 20 12.12 -25.31 18.77
C GLY A 20 13.09 -24.34 18.07
N ALA A 21 12.85 -23.95 16.83
CA ALA A 21 13.67 -22.96 16.13
C ALA A 21 13.22 -21.52 16.40
N ALA A 22 14.19 -20.59 16.52
CA ALA A 22 13.97 -19.16 16.56
C ALA A 22 12.96 -18.68 15.50
N GLY A 23 12.15 -17.68 15.81
CA GLY A 23 11.02 -17.10 15.10
C GLY A 23 11.00 -17.23 13.57
N VAL A 24 9.81 -17.06 12.98
CA VAL A 24 9.53 -17.34 11.58
C VAL A 24 9.32 -16.03 10.80
N SER A 25 9.99 -15.89 9.66
CA SER A 25 9.71 -14.87 8.66
C SER A 25 9.43 -15.51 7.30
N VAL A 26 8.72 -14.79 6.42
CA VAL A 26 8.38 -15.33 5.09
C VAL A 26 9.35 -14.87 4.02
N ARG A 27 9.85 -15.81 3.24
CA ARG A 27 10.48 -15.53 1.95
C ARG A 27 9.39 -15.50 0.88
N LYS A 28 9.33 -14.40 0.13
CA LYS A 28 8.45 -14.21 -1.03
C LYS A 28 9.17 -13.51 -2.17
N ASN A 29 8.69 -13.69 -3.40
CA ASN A 29 9.34 -13.15 -4.60
C ASN A 29 9.15 -11.66 -4.78
N THR A 30 8.08 -11.08 -4.22
CA THR A 30 7.73 -9.67 -4.38
C THR A 30 7.56 -8.97 -3.05
N SER A 31 7.87 -7.69 -3.03
CA SER A 31 7.57 -6.83 -1.88
C SER A 31 7.42 -5.38 -2.33
N ASN A 32 6.30 -4.80 -1.99
CA ASN A 32 5.97 -3.40 -2.23
C ASN A 32 6.06 -2.56 -0.94
N LEU A 33 6.86 -3.01 0.04
CA LEU A 33 7.11 -2.26 1.26
C LEU A 33 8.27 -1.27 1.06
N PHE A 34 8.10 -0.05 1.54
CA PHE A 34 9.04 1.06 1.48
C PHE A 34 9.65 1.40 2.85
N ARG A 35 9.66 0.45 3.75
CA ARG A 35 10.33 0.57 5.03
C ARG A 35 11.64 -0.21 5.06
N ASP A 36 12.55 0.25 5.90
CA ASP A 36 13.81 -0.44 6.14
C ASP A 36 13.55 -1.83 6.76
N ARG A 37 14.30 -2.81 6.33
CA ARG A 37 14.18 -4.19 6.81
C ARG A 37 15.52 -4.60 7.39
N GLY A 38 15.65 -4.49 8.68
CA GLY A 38 16.74 -5.16 9.40
C GLY A 38 16.70 -6.68 9.16
N ASP A 39 17.84 -7.33 9.18
CA ASP A 39 17.87 -8.79 9.29
C ASP A 39 17.47 -9.14 10.73
N ASP A 40 16.28 -9.71 10.87
CA ASP A 40 15.70 -10.07 12.17
C ASP A 40 16.19 -11.43 12.70
N GLY A 41 17.14 -12.06 12.00
CA GLY A 41 17.71 -13.37 12.36
C GLY A 41 16.72 -14.53 12.35
N ARG A 42 15.48 -14.31 11.93
CA ARG A 42 14.42 -15.33 11.94
C ARG A 42 14.57 -16.31 10.79
N ARG A 43 14.17 -17.56 11.06
CA ARG A 43 14.09 -18.59 10.01
C ARG A 43 13.10 -18.18 8.93
N ARG A 44 13.53 -18.20 7.67
CA ARG A 44 12.67 -17.87 6.53
C ARG A 44 11.96 -19.10 5.99
N ILE A 45 10.62 -19.06 6.00
CA ILE A 45 9.78 -20.05 5.32
C ILE A 45 9.48 -19.54 3.92
N ASP A 46 9.74 -20.36 2.92
CA ASP A 46 9.43 -20.05 1.51
C ASP A 46 7.96 -20.38 1.22
N LEU A 47 7.14 -19.35 1.05
CA LEU A 47 5.74 -19.46 0.62
C LEU A 47 5.53 -19.02 -0.84
N SER A 48 6.60 -18.78 -1.59
CA SER A 48 6.52 -18.27 -2.96
C SER A 48 5.74 -19.16 -3.92
N HIS A 49 5.64 -20.46 -3.60
CA HIS A 49 4.91 -21.46 -4.39
C HIS A 49 3.39 -21.47 -4.14
N PHE A 50 2.87 -20.74 -3.13
CA PHE A 50 1.44 -20.51 -2.92
C PHE A 50 0.95 -19.34 -3.78
N ASN A 51 0.98 -19.46 -5.10
CA ASN A 51 0.85 -18.35 -6.03
C ASN A 51 -0.15 -18.60 -7.20
N ARG A 52 -1.14 -19.46 -7.00
CA ARG A 52 -2.10 -19.83 -8.06
C ARG A 52 -3.50 -19.30 -7.78
N VAL A 53 -4.21 -18.97 -8.84
CA VAL A 53 -5.66 -18.89 -8.83
C VAL A 53 -6.18 -20.33 -8.86
N LEU A 54 -7.03 -20.67 -7.89
CA LEU A 54 -7.53 -22.02 -7.69
C LEU A 54 -8.89 -22.21 -8.37
N ARG A 55 -9.77 -21.22 -8.27
CA ARG A 55 -11.12 -21.25 -8.84
C ARG A 55 -11.62 -19.82 -9.08
N VAL A 56 -12.33 -19.61 -10.17
CA VAL A 56 -13.15 -18.42 -10.42
C VAL A 56 -14.58 -18.88 -10.56
N ASP A 57 -15.46 -18.36 -9.71
CA ASP A 57 -16.90 -18.59 -9.75
C ASP A 57 -17.61 -17.27 -10.07
N ALA A 58 -17.76 -16.98 -11.35
CA ALA A 58 -18.38 -15.75 -11.81
C ALA A 58 -19.85 -15.61 -11.38
N ALA A 59 -20.57 -16.73 -11.27
CA ALA A 59 -21.97 -16.73 -10.86
C ALA A 59 -22.13 -16.39 -9.36
N ALA A 60 -21.24 -16.90 -8.52
CA ALA A 60 -21.20 -16.57 -7.10
C ALA A 60 -20.49 -15.23 -6.81
N GLY A 61 -19.80 -14.64 -7.80
CA GLY A 61 -19.00 -13.43 -7.60
C GLY A 61 -17.80 -13.65 -6.69
N ILE A 62 -17.15 -14.83 -6.77
CA ILE A 62 -16.04 -15.21 -5.87
C ILE A 62 -14.85 -15.73 -6.69
N VAL A 63 -13.64 -15.37 -6.26
CA VAL A 63 -12.40 -16.00 -6.69
C VAL A 63 -11.67 -16.61 -5.48
N GLU A 64 -11.20 -17.84 -5.63
CA GLU A 64 -10.30 -18.48 -4.68
C GLU A 64 -8.87 -18.47 -5.23
N ALA A 65 -7.93 -17.97 -4.44
CA ALA A 65 -6.54 -17.90 -4.85
C ALA A 65 -5.59 -18.09 -3.65
N GLU A 66 -4.38 -18.55 -3.94
CA GLU A 66 -3.31 -18.68 -2.96
C GLU A 66 -2.75 -17.28 -2.60
N GLY A 67 -2.26 -17.12 -1.37
CA GLY A 67 -1.91 -15.81 -0.78
C GLY A 67 -0.78 -15.06 -1.49
N MET A 68 0.10 -15.76 -2.22
CA MET A 68 1.17 -15.14 -3.01
C MET A 68 0.79 -14.92 -4.48
N THR A 69 -0.46 -15.19 -4.88
CA THR A 69 -0.97 -14.85 -6.21
C THR A 69 -0.90 -13.35 -6.41
N THR A 70 -0.23 -12.91 -7.48
CA THR A 70 -0.15 -11.49 -7.83
C THR A 70 -1.49 -10.98 -8.36
N TYR A 71 -1.77 -9.70 -8.17
CA TYR A 71 -2.98 -9.11 -8.74
C TYR A 71 -3.01 -9.15 -10.26
N GLU A 72 -1.85 -9.14 -10.94
CA GLU A 72 -1.82 -9.36 -12.40
C GLU A 72 -2.38 -10.73 -12.76
N ALA A 73 -1.90 -11.81 -12.12
CA ALA A 73 -2.40 -13.16 -12.37
C ALA A 73 -3.88 -13.33 -11.95
N LEU A 74 -4.27 -12.69 -10.85
CA LEU A 74 -5.65 -12.74 -10.34
C LEU A 74 -6.61 -12.02 -11.31
N ALA A 75 -6.26 -10.81 -11.76
CA ALA A 75 -7.07 -10.02 -12.69
C ALA A 75 -7.17 -10.71 -14.06
N ASP A 76 -6.07 -11.25 -14.58
CA ASP A 76 -6.09 -11.96 -15.87
C ASP A 76 -7.00 -13.21 -15.81
N ALA A 77 -6.99 -13.95 -14.70
CA ALA A 77 -7.84 -15.12 -14.53
C ALA A 77 -9.33 -14.75 -14.38
N THR A 78 -9.66 -13.69 -13.63
CA THR A 78 -11.03 -13.27 -13.42
C THR A 78 -11.62 -12.59 -14.65
N LEU A 79 -10.82 -11.77 -15.38
CA LEU A 79 -11.24 -11.16 -16.66
C LEU A 79 -11.61 -12.21 -17.71
N ALA A 80 -10.90 -13.34 -17.75
CA ALA A 80 -11.25 -14.45 -18.65
C ALA A 80 -12.66 -15.04 -18.38
N SER A 81 -13.21 -14.78 -17.18
CA SER A 81 -14.55 -15.20 -16.75
C SER A 81 -15.55 -14.02 -16.71
N GLY A 82 -15.20 -12.86 -17.28
CA GLY A 82 -16.07 -11.68 -17.32
C GLY A 82 -16.20 -10.95 -15.97
N THR A 83 -15.26 -11.16 -15.05
CA THR A 83 -15.27 -10.49 -13.74
C THR A 83 -13.90 -9.88 -13.41
N VAL A 84 -13.85 -9.02 -12.38
CA VAL A 84 -12.60 -8.53 -11.77
C VAL A 84 -12.72 -8.60 -10.26
N PRO A 85 -11.62 -8.72 -9.49
CA PRO A 85 -11.68 -8.54 -8.04
C PRO A 85 -12.30 -7.18 -7.70
N ALA A 86 -13.14 -7.12 -6.67
CA ALA A 86 -13.87 -5.90 -6.33
C ALA A 86 -12.94 -4.70 -6.03
N VAL A 87 -11.73 -4.97 -5.52
CA VAL A 87 -10.66 -3.97 -5.34
C VAL A 87 -9.35 -4.52 -5.90
N VAL A 88 -8.76 -3.83 -6.88
CA VAL A 88 -7.51 -4.24 -7.57
C VAL A 88 -6.43 -3.19 -7.36
N PRO A 89 -5.54 -3.32 -6.35
CA PRO A 89 -4.41 -2.40 -6.18
C PRO A 89 -3.55 -2.30 -7.45
N GLN A 90 -3.20 -1.08 -7.84
CA GLN A 90 -2.71 -0.72 -9.18
C GLN A 90 -1.31 -1.25 -9.53
N LEU A 91 -0.58 -1.85 -8.61
CA LEU A 91 0.75 -2.41 -8.88
C LEU A 91 0.64 -3.91 -9.10
N LYS A 92 0.97 -4.36 -10.30
CA LYS A 92 0.85 -5.75 -10.77
C LYS A 92 1.45 -6.78 -9.83
N SER A 93 2.55 -6.46 -9.18
CA SER A 93 3.31 -7.37 -8.31
C SER A 93 2.78 -7.48 -6.87
N ILE A 94 1.77 -6.70 -6.49
CA ILE A 94 1.11 -6.86 -5.19
C ILE A 94 0.44 -8.22 -5.15
N THR A 95 0.60 -8.96 -4.05
CA THR A 95 -0.03 -10.26 -3.85
C THR A 95 -1.33 -10.13 -3.07
N LEU A 96 -2.29 -11.02 -3.30
CA LEU A 96 -3.59 -10.99 -2.62
C LEU A 96 -3.45 -10.99 -1.10
N GLY A 97 -2.68 -11.93 -0.52
CA GLY A 97 -2.42 -11.95 0.92
C GLY A 97 -1.61 -10.74 1.41
N GLY A 98 -0.75 -10.18 0.56
CA GLY A 98 -0.02 -8.94 0.86
C GLY A 98 -0.92 -7.72 0.89
N ALA A 99 -1.92 -7.63 0.01
CA ALA A 99 -2.88 -6.54 -0.02
C ALA A 99 -3.84 -6.57 1.18
N VAL A 100 -4.25 -7.77 1.63
CA VAL A 100 -5.05 -7.92 2.86
C VAL A 100 -4.25 -7.46 4.08
N ALA A 101 -3.04 -7.98 4.26
CA ALA A 101 -2.20 -7.63 5.40
C ALA A 101 -1.67 -6.19 5.37
N GLY A 102 -1.72 -5.53 4.21
CA GLY A 102 -1.20 -4.18 3.97
C GLY A 102 -2.25 -3.17 3.57
N VAL A 103 -3.53 -3.45 3.77
CA VAL A 103 -4.70 -2.58 3.52
C VAL A 103 -4.71 -1.99 2.11
N GLY A 104 -4.69 -2.86 1.09
CA GLY A 104 -4.71 -2.44 -0.31
C GLY A 104 -5.96 -1.63 -0.67
N ILE A 105 -5.77 -0.62 -1.53
CA ILE A 105 -6.78 0.36 -1.93
C ILE A 105 -6.78 0.53 -3.46
N GLU A 106 -7.93 0.95 -4.03
CA GLU A 106 -8.13 1.29 -5.43
C GLU A 106 -9.32 2.24 -5.62
N ALA A 107 -9.47 2.80 -6.83
CA ALA A 107 -10.55 3.70 -7.22
C ALA A 107 -11.97 3.13 -7.05
N SER A 108 -12.13 1.82 -6.87
CA SER A 108 -13.38 1.15 -6.50
C SER A 108 -13.64 1.09 -4.98
N SER A 109 -12.69 1.55 -4.15
CA SER A 109 -12.79 1.47 -2.69
C SER A 109 -13.91 2.30 -2.08
N PHE A 110 -14.39 3.33 -2.78
CA PHE A 110 -15.57 4.09 -2.35
C PHE A 110 -16.86 3.26 -2.37
N LEU A 111 -16.91 2.18 -3.17
CA LEU A 111 -18.03 1.22 -3.23
C LEU A 111 -17.79 -0.01 -2.35
N HIS A 112 -16.58 -0.55 -2.39
CA HIS A 112 -16.28 -1.89 -1.89
C HIS A 112 -15.46 -1.90 -0.60
N GLY A 113 -14.99 -0.75 -0.11
CA GLY A 113 -14.03 -0.65 0.98
C GLY A 113 -12.62 -0.98 0.52
N LEU A 114 -11.76 -1.36 1.46
CA LEU A 114 -10.39 -1.78 1.19
C LEU A 114 -10.34 -3.27 0.78
N VAL A 115 -9.18 -3.76 0.34
CA VAL A 115 -9.06 -5.16 -0.11
C VAL A 115 -9.55 -6.14 0.96
N HIS A 116 -9.22 -5.92 2.23
CA HIS A 116 -9.63 -6.82 3.31
C HIS A 116 -11.16 -6.87 3.52
N ASP A 117 -11.90 -5.80 3.18
CA ASP A 117 -13.36 -5.76 3.23
C ASP A 117 -14.01 -6.64 2.14
N THR A 118 -13.25 -7.04 1.14
CA THR A 118 -13.72 -7.90 0.03
C THR A 118 -13.45 -9.37 0.24
N ILE A 119 -12.76 -9.75 1.32
CA ILE A 119 -12.42 -11.13 1.63
C ILE A 119 -13.59 -11.80 2.37
N THR A 120 -13.88 -13.04 2.03
CA THR A 120 -14.92 -13.86 2.66
C THR A 120 -14.36 -15.00 3.49
N SER A 121 -13.14 -15.48 3.17
CA SER A 121 -12.47 -16.54 3.90
C SER A 121 -10.96 -16.44 3.70
N VAL A 122 -10.18 -16.86 4.70
CA VAL A 122 -8.72 -16.94 4.60
C VAL A 122 -8.17 -18.12 5.41
N ASP A 123 -7.29 -18.92 4.77
CA ASP A 123 -6.46 -19.90 5.48
C ASP A 123 -5.19 -19.20 5.97
N VAL A 124 -4.97 -19.16 7.27
CA VAL A 124 -3.88 -18.44 7.93
C VAL A 124 -2.90 -19.40 8.58
N LEU A 125 -1.64 -19.31 8.20
CA LEU A 125 -0.54 -19.92 8.96
C LEU A 125 -0.25 -19.03 10.17
N THR A 126 -0.48 -19.53 11.37
CA THR A 126 -0.27 -18.83 12.65
C THR A 126 1.16 -18.99 13.18
N GLY A 127 1.49 -18.27 14.24
CA GLY A 127 2.78 -18.41 14.95
C GLY A 127 2.94 -19.76 15.66
N THR A 128 1.83 -20.43 16.00
CA THR A 128 1.85 -21.81 16.54
C THR A 128 2.17 -22.88 15.49
N GLY A 129 2.28 -22.50 14.20
CA GLY A 129 2.49 -23.41 13.09
C GLY A 129 1.21 -24.10 12.59
N GLN A 130 0.05 -23.76 13.13
CA GLN A 130 -1.23 -24.26 12.67
C GLN A 130 -1.73 -23.46 11.46
N ILE A 131 -2.49 -24.12 10.59
CA ILE A 131 -3.17 -23.47 9.47
C ILE A 131 -4.67 -23.48 9.77
N LEU A 132 -5.21 -22.29 10.07
CA LEU A 132 -6.59 -22.07 10.48
C LEU A 132 -7.38 -21.42 9.36
N THR A 133 -8.58 -21.92 9.08
CA THR A 133 -9.54 -21.23 8.20
C THR A 133 -10.30 -20.20 9.02
N CYS A 134 -10.16 -18.93 8.66
CA CYS A 134 -10.79 -17.79 9.32
C CYS A 134 -11.88 -17.20 8.42
N THR A 135 -13.07 -16.95 8.99
CA THR A 135 -14.19 -16.27 8.35
C THR A 135 -14.79 -15.23 9.31
N PRO A 136 -15.64 -14.30 8.84
CA PRO A 136 -16.33 -13.36 9.74
C PRO A 136 -17.24 -14.01 10.78
N GLU A 137 -17.67 -15.27 10.56
CA GLU A 137 -18.69 -15.94 11.36
C GLU A 137 -18.15 -17.04 12.29
N ASN A 138 -16.92 -17.56 12.04
CA ASN A 138 -16.42 -18.71 12.83
C ASN A 138 -15.64 -18.29 14.09
N GLU A 139 -15.14 -19.27 14.85
CA GLU A 139 -14.38 -19.09 16.09
C GLU A 139 -13.05 -18.33 15.92
N HIS A 140 -12.61 -18.13 14.68
CA HIS A 140 -11.40 -17.38 14.31
C HIS A 140 -11.71 -16.02 13.69
N ARG A 141 -12.93 -15.49 13.86
CA ARG A 141 -13.34 -14.17 13.37
C ARG A 141 -12.45 -13.04 13.89
N ASP A 142 -11.94 -13.19 15.11
CA ASP A 142 -11.00 -12.25 15.70
C ASP A 142 -9.69 -12.15 14.91
N LEU A 143 -9.13 -13.28 14.48
CA LEU A 143 -7.96 -13.31 13.60
C LEU A 143 -8.32 -12.80 12.20
N PHE A 144 -9.48 -13.14 11.65
CA PHE A 144 -9.96 -12.66 10.37
C PHE A 144 -9.91 -11.12 10.30
N HIS A 145 -10.53 -10.45 11.28
CA HIS A 145 -10.53 -8.98 11.38
C HIS A 145 -9.18 -8.38 11.79
N GLY A 146 -8.34 -9.15 12.47
CA GLY A 146 -7.01 -8.76 12.91
C GLY A 146 -5.93 -8.81 11.81
N LEU A 147 -6.19 -9.46 10.67
CA LEU A 147 -5.19 -9.60 9.62
C LEU A 147 -4.87 -8.29 8.89
N ALA A 148 -5.88 -7.43 8.70
CA ALA A 148 -5.68 -6.13 8.07
C ALA A 148 -4.68 -5.29 8.87
N ASN A 149 -3.72 -4.67 8.19
CA ASN A 149 -2.62 -3.89 8.76
C ASN A 149 -1.66 -4.65 9.70
N SER A 150 -1.75 -6.00 9.75
CA SER A 150 -0.89 -6.83 10.62
C SER A 150 0.52 -7.07 10.05
N TYR A 151 0.69 -6.89 8.76
CA TYR A 151 1.97 -7.14 8.04
C TYR A 151 2.60 -8.51 8.36
N GLY A 152 1.79 -9.52 8.66
CA GLY A 152 2.22 -10.87 8.95
C GLY A 152 2.76 -11.09 10.35
N THR A 153 2.45 -10.20 11.31
CA THR A 153 2.78 -10.39 12.74
C THR A 153 1.74 -11.21 13.49
N LEU A 154 0.58 -11.47 12.87
CA LEU A 154 -0.47 -12.33 13.42
C LEU A 154 -0.63 -13.63 12.61
N GLY A 155 -0.05 -13.70 11.42
CA GLY A 155 -0.12 -14.87 10.56
C GLY A 155 0.14 -14.54 9.10
N TYR A 156 0.24 -15.59 8.28
CA TYR A 156 0.45 -15.47 6.84
C TYR A 156 -0.71 -16.10 6.09
N ALA A 157 -1.40 -15.32 5.24
CA ALA A 157 -2.47 -15.82 4.39
C ALA A 157 -1.93 -16.77 3.32
N LEU A 158 -2.41 -18.01 3.31
CA LEU A 158 -2.02 -19.08 2.38
C LEU A 158 -3.02 -19.24 1.24
N LYS A 159 -4.32 -19.12 1.52
CA LYS A 159 -5.41 -19.17 0.56
C LYS A 159 -6.48 -18.16 0.98
N LEU A 160 -7.11 -17.49 0.03
CA LEU A 160 -8.18 -16.52 0.27
C LEU A 160 -9.31 -16.72 -0.73
N SER A 161 -10.51 -16.44 -0.25
CA SER A 161 -11.70 -16.25 -1.10
C SER A 161 -12.01 -14.75 -1.11
N ALA A 162 -12.04 -14.14 -2.30
CA ALA A 162 -12.27 -12.72 -2.49
C ALA A 162 -13.49 -12.48 -3.40
N ARG A 163 -14.25 -11.41 -3.12
CA ARG A 163 -15.37 -11.00 -3.96
C ARG A 163 -14.87 -10.46 -5.30
N THR A 164 -15.61 -10.80 -6.36
CA THR A 164 -15.44 -10.24 -7.70
C THR A 164 -16.71 -9.52 -8.12
N VAL A 165 -16.57 -8.60 -9.07
CA VAL A 165 -17.69 -7.87 -9.68
C VAL A 165 -17.71 -8.12 -11.19
N PRO A 166 -18.86 -8.04 -11.86
CA PRO A 166 -18.94 -8.12 -13.32
C PRO A 166 -18.04 -7.05 -13.95
N ALA A 167 -17.28 -7.44 -14.97
CA ALA A 167 -16.45 -6.55 -15.76
C ALA A 167 -16.98 -6.45 -17.19
N ARG A 168 -16.77 -5.30 -17.83
CA ARG A 168 -17.00 -5.10 -19.27
C ARG A 168 -15.67 -4.92 -20.00
N ARG A 169 -15.70 -4.82 -21.33
CA ARG A 169 -14.49 -4.76 -22.14
C ARG A 169 -13.65 -3.51 -21.88
N CYS A 170 -14.32 -2.38 -21.62
CA CYS A 170 -13.66 -1.08 -21.47
C CYS A 170 -14.14 -0.36 -20.21
N VAL A 171 -13.34 0.63 -19.80
CA VAL A 171 -13.70 1.64 -18.80
C VAL A 171 -13.66 2.99 -19.49
N GLU A 172 -14.77 3.71 -19.49
CA GLU A 172 -14.87 5.09 -19.94
C GLU A 172 -14.57 6.01 -18.75
N LEU A 173 -13.74 7.03 -18.98
CA LEU A 173 -13.29 7.98 -17.96
C LEU A 173 -13.81 9.38 -18.29
N ARG A 174 -14.20 10.11 -17.25
CA ARG A 174 -14.47 11.54 -17.30
C ARG A 174 -13.65 12.25 -16.24
N HIS A 175 -12.91 13.29 -16.65
CA HIS A 175 -12.08 14.11 -15.78
C HIS A 175 -12.79 15.43 -15.48
N GLU A 176 -13.05 15.72 -14.19
CA GLU A 176 -13.65 16.95 -13.70
C GLU A 176 -12.57 17.81 -13.03
N ARG A 177 -12.31 19.04 -13.55
CA ARG A 177 -11.36 19.96 -12.94
C ARG A 177 -12.04 20.81 -11.89
N HIS A 178 -11.35 21.00 -10.75
CA HIS A 178 -11.75 21.86 -9.64
C HIS A 178 -10.61 22.79 -9.25
N GLN A 179 -10.96 23.95 -8.66
CA GLN A 179 -10.00 24.93 -8.17
C GLN A 179 -10.09 25.13 -6.66
N ASP A 180 -11.25 24.83 -6.07
CA ASP A 180 -11.50 24.96 -4.64
C ASP A 180 -11.51 23.59 -3.95
N PRO A 181 -10.62 23.35 -2.96
CA PRO A 181 -10.57 22.09 -2.22
C PRO A 181 -11.86 21.75 -1.48
N ALA A 182 -12.59 22.73 -0.93
CA ALA A 182 -13.82 22.45 -0.20
C ALA A 182 -14.90 21.92 -1.15
N ALA A 183 -15.10 22.58 -2.30
CA ALA A 183 -16.01 22.12 -3.34
C ALA A 183 -15.60 20.77 -3.93
N TYR A 184 -14.29 20.51 -4.05
CA TYR A 184 -13.74 19.25 -4.53
C TYR A 184 -14.11 18.08 -3.60
N PHE A 185 -13.84 18.17 -2.30
CA PHE A 185 -14.19 17.11 -1.35
C PHE A 185 -15.71 16.99 -1.12
N ALA A 186 -16.46 18.08 -1.20
CA ALA A 186 -17.92 18.02 -1.21
C ALA A 186 -18.47 17.28 -2.44
N ARG A 187 -17.83 17.42 -3.62
CA ARG A 187 -18.19 16.67 -4.84
C ARG A 187 -17.91 15.19 -4.67
N ILE A 188 -16.77 14.80 -4.07
CA ILE A 188 -16.45 13.40 -3.73
C ILE A 188 -17.54 12.82 -2.83
N GLY A 189 -17.91 13.52 -1.75
CA GLY A 189 -18.96 13.06 -0.83
C GLY A 189 -20.30 12.80 -1.53
N ARG A 190 -20.72 13.70 -2.43
CA ARG A 190 -21.93 13.51 -3.24
C ARG A 190 -21.81 12.28 -4.15
N LEU A 191 -20.71 12.12 -4.88
CA LEU A 191 -20.49 10.97 -5.77
C LEU A 191 -20.51 9.63 -5.02
N CYS A 192 -19.94 9.59 -3.81
CA CYS A 192 -20.00 8.40 -2.96
C CYS A 192 -21.44 8.04 -2.55
N ALA A 193 -22.32 9.04 -2.37
CA ALA A 193 -23.70 8.84 -1.98
C ALA A 193 -24.63 8.54 -3.18
N GLU A 194 -24.41 9.21 -4.32
CA GLU A 194 -25.25 9.11 -5.52
C GLU A 194 -25.07 7.76 -6.26
N GLY A 195 -23.86 7.19 -6.24
CA GLY A 195 -23.53 6.00 -7.01
C GLY A 195 -23.52 6.23 -8.53
N GLY A 196 -23.71 5.16 -9.29
CA GLY A 196 -23.80 5.22 -10.77
C GLY A 196 -22.46 5.35 -11.50
N ILE A 197 -21.33 5.18 -10.79
CA ILE A 197 -19.99 5.05 -11.33
C ILE A 197 -19.33 3.84 -10.67
N ASP A 198 -18.36 3.22 -11.36
CA ASP A 198 -17.65 2.04 -10.87
C ASP A 198 -16.30 2.41 -10.22
N PHE A 199 -15.73 3.54 -10.62
CA PHE A 199 -14.42 3.99 -10.17
C PHE A 199 -14.42 5.49 -9.89
N LEU A 200 -13.78 5.89 -8.79
CA LEU A 200 -13.61 7.28 -8.39
C LEU A 200 -12.22 7.48 -7.78
N GLU A 201 -11.42 8.32 -8.40
CA GLU A 201 -10.13 8.75 -7.89
C GLU A 201 -9.88 10.21 -8.24
N GLY A 202 -8.81 10.78 -7.69
CA GLY A 202 -8.42 12.12 -8.07
C GLY A 202 -6.92 12.33 -8.03
N VAL A 203 -6.48 13.43 -8.60
CA VAL A 203 -5.09 13.90 -8.56
C VAL A 203 -5.06 15.40 -8.29
N VAL A 204 -4.28 15.79 -7.29
CA VAL A 204 -3.99 17.19 -7.00
C VAL A 204 -2.64 17.55 -7.61
N PHE A 205 -2.63 18.44 -8.60
CA PHE A 205 -1.43 18.91 -9.28
C PHE A 205 -0.87 20.23 -8.71
N SER A 206 -1.75 21.07 -8.18
CA SER A 206 -1.39 22.33 -7.50
C SER A 206 -2.48 22.72 -6.50
N ARG A 207 -2.36 23.90 -5.88
CA ARG A 207 -3.36 24.41 -4.93
C ARG A 207 -4.74 24.68 -5.57
N ASP A 208 -4.76 25.01 -6.85
CA ASP A 208 -5.91 25.39 -7.67
C ASP A 208 -6.13 24.47 -8.87
N GLU A 209 -5.46 23.34 -8.89
CA GLU A 209 -5.57 22.37 -9.97
C GLU A 209 -5.77 20.95 -9.41
N LEU A 210 -7.06 20.63 -9.16
CA LEU A 210 -7.51 19.36 -8.63
C LEU A 210 -8.41 18.67 -9.67
N TYR A 211 -8.18 17.39 -9.91
CA TYR A 211 -9.00 16.62 -10.85
C TYR A 211 -9.65 15.45 -10.14
N LEU A 212 -10.93 15.21 -10.48
CA LEU A 212 -11.61 13.94 -10.23
C LEU A 212 -11.66 13.16 -11.54
N THR A 213 -11.45 11.86 -11.42
CA THR A 213 -11.62 10.90 -12.52
C THR A 213 -12.76 9.95 -12.12
N LEU A 214 -13.84 9.99 -12.88
CA LEU A 214 -15.01 9.13 -12.76
C LEU A 214 -14.92 8.06 -13.84
N GLY A 215 -14.95 6.79 -13.46
CA GLY A 215 -14.88 5.66 -14.38
C GLY A 215 -16.16 4.83 -14.38
N ARG A 216 -16.55 4.33 -15.56
CA ARG A 216 -17.68 3.40 -15.74
C ARG A 216 -17.29 2.26 -16.66
N PHE A 217 -17.74 1.08 -16.33
CA PHE A 217 -17.65 -0.05 -17.24
C PHE A 217 -18.58 0.13 -18.45
N VAL A 218 -18.04 -0.05 -19.65
CA VAL A 218 -18.78 -0.02 -20.92
C VAL A 218 -18.41 -1.22 -21.79
N ASP A 219 -19.36 -1.69 -22.61
CA ASP A 219 -19.12 -2.85 -23.47
C ASP A 219 -18.18 -2.51 -24.63
N ASP A 220 -18.24 -1.28 -25.12
CA ASP A 220 -17.42 -0.81 -26.24
C ASP A 220 -17.09 0.69 -26.11
N ALA A 221 -15.98 1.12 -26.69
CA ALA A 221 -15.55 2.50 -26.77
C ALA A 221 -15.04 2.81 -28.18
N ARG A 222 -15.36 4.00 -28.71
CA ARG A 222 -14.97 4.40 -30.09
C ARG A 222 -13.46 4.43 -30.27
N GLU A 223 -12.74 4.89 -29.26
CA GLU A 223 -11.28 5.02 -29.24
C GLU A 223 -10.78 4.61 -27.87
N VAL A 224 -9.74 3.79 -27.84
CA VAL A 224 -9.12 3.28 -26.61
C VAL A 224 -7.70 3.76 -26.53
N SER A 225 -7.35 4.44 -25.44
CA SER A 225 -6.01 4.93 -25.17
C SER A 225 -5.08 3.83 -24.64
N ASP A 226 -3.80 3.94 -25.00
CA ASP A 226 -2.71 3.09 -24.51
C ASP A 226 -1.69 3.93 -23.73
N TYR A 227 -1.57 3.65 -22.43
CA TYR A 227 -0.59 4.28 -21.53
C TYR A 227 0.53 3.31 -21.13
N GLY A 228 0.65 2.19 -21.82
CA GLY A 228 1.67 1.19 -21.55
C GLY A 228 3.07 1.53 -22.11
N PHE A 229 3.20 2.59 -22.92
CA PHE A 229 4.49 2.92 -23.54
C PHE A 229 4.73 4.42 -23.75
N GLU A 230 4.23 5.04 -24.84
CA GLU A 230 4.61 6.40 -25.23
C GLU A 230 3.90 7.48 -24.39
N ARG A 231 2.63 7.27 -24.10
CA ARG A 231 1.81 8.19 -23.30
C ARG A 231 1.93 7.88 -21.81
N ILE A 232 1.69 8.89 -20.99
CA ILE A 232 1.77 8.83 -19.52
C ILE A 232 0.38 9.15 -18.96
N TYR A 233 -0.23 8.19 -18.25
CA TYR A 233 -1.61 8.29 -17.79
C TYR A 233 -1.89 9.54 -16.95
N TYR A 234 -1.12 9.81 -15.89
CA TYR A 234 -1.44 10.95 -15.02
C TYR A 234 -1.35 12.31 -15.72
N ARG A 235 -0.57 12.43 -16.81
CA ARG A 235 -0.51 13.66 -17.62
C ARG A 235 -1.77 13.84 -18.44
N SER A 236 -2.34 12.76 -18.96
CA SER A 236 -3.54 12.82 -19.80
C SER A 236 -4.76 13.34 -19.04
N ILE A 237 -4.81 13.19 -17.71
CA ILE A 237 -5.88 13.72 -16.86
C ILE A 237 -6.05 15.24 -17.03
N ARG A 238 -4.95 15.96 -17.29
CA ARG A 238 -4.96 17.42 -17.53
C ARG A 238 -5.25 17.81 -18.99
N GLU A 239 -5.05 16.86 -19.90
CA GLU A 239 -5.08 17.10 -21.36
C GLU A 239 -6.43 16.69 -21.95
N ARG A 240 -7.17 15.80 -21.31
CA ARG A 240 -8.40 15.20 -21.81
C ARG A 240 -9.55 15.38 -20.83
N GLN A 241 -10.73 15.71 -21.35
CA GLN A 241 -11.97 15.74 -20.55
C GLN A 241 -12.56 14.34 -20.42
N THR A 242 -12.45 13.53 -21.48
CA THR A 242 -12.92 12.14 -21.53
C THR A 242 -11.84 11.25 -22.11
N ASP A 243 -11.79 10.01 -21.68
CA ASP A 243 -10.89 8.98 -22.19
C ASP A 243 -11.55 7.59 -22.06
N ALA A 244 -10.98 6.59 -22.70
CA ALA A 244 -11.40 5.20 -22.53
C ALA A 244 -10.19 4.28 -22.60
N LEU A 245 -10.19 3.23 -21.79
CA LEU A 245 -9.16 2.20 -21.78
C LEU A 245 -9.81 0.82 -21.84
N THR A 246 -9.09 -0.20 -22.35
CA THR A 246 -9.52 -1.56 -22.05
C THR A 246 -9.55 -1.76 -20.54
N THR A 247 -10.44 -2.60 -20.02
CA THR A 247 -10.51 -2.85 -18.57
C THR A 247 -9.18 -3.31 -18.02
N ARG A 248 -8.45 -4.16 -18.75
CA ARG A 248 -7.12 -4.61 -18.35
C ARG A 248 -6.11 -3.44 -18.26
N ASP A 249 -6.10 -2.55 -19.24
CA ASP A 249 -5.18 -1.40 -19.25
C ASP A 249 -5.57 -0.37 -18.17
N PHE A 250 -6.87 -0.20 -17.90
CA PHE A 250 -7.35 0.63 -16.81
C PHE A 250 -6.84 0.13 -15.45
N LEU A 251 -6.93 -1.19 -15.18
CA LEU A 251 -6.41 -1.75 -13.92
C LEU A 251 -4.92 -1.44 -13.71
N TRP A 252 -4.14 -1.33 -14.79
CA TRP A 252 -2.68 -1.12 -14.70
C TRP A 252 -2.21 0.26 -15.15
N ARG A 253 -3.14 1.23 -15.29
CA ARG A 253 -2.83 2.58 -15.76
C ARG A 253 -1.74 3.30 -14.97
N TRP A 254 -1.62 3.00 -13.68
CA TRP A 254 -0.62 3.56 -12.80
C TRP A 254 0.71 2.78 -12.74
N ASP A 255 0.71 1.50 -13.07
CA ASP A 255 1.88 0.62 -12.92
C ASP A 255 3.03 1.02 -13.87
N THR A 256 2.70 1.43 -15.10
CA THR A 256 3.67 1.79 -16.15
C THR A 256 4.61 2.91 -15.71
N ASP A 257 4.11 3.90 -15.02
CA ASP A 257 4.88 5.03 -14.50
C ASP A 257 5.00 5.04 -12.99
N TRP A 258 4.50 3.97 -12.33
CA TRP A 258 4.45 3.85 -10.88
C TRP A 258 3.90 5.15 -10.27
N PHE A 259 2.69 5.48 -10.64
CA PHE A 259 2.11 6.80 -10.51
C PHE A 259 2.96 7.84 -11.29
N TRP A 260 3.79 8.60 -10.64
CA TRP A 260 4.74 9.57 -11.24
C TRP A 260 6.20 9.31 -10.85
N CYS A 261 6.47 8.26 -10.07
CA CYS A 261 7.81 7.97 -9.56
C CYS A 261 8.83 7.61 -10.65
N SER A 262 8.38 7.23 -11.86
CA SER A 262 9.23 7.05 -13.03
C SER A 262 10.06 8.31 -13.38
N LYS A 263 9.62 9.52 -12.96
CA LYS A 263 10.39 10.76 -13.09
C LYS A 263 11.74 10.69 -12.39
N ASN A 264 11.80 10.03 -11.22
CA ASN A 264 12.99 9.95 -10.36
C ASN A 264 14.12 9.08 -10.97
N VAL A 265 13.79 8.26 -11.95
CA VAL A 265 14.75 7.43 -12.72
C VAL A 265 14.87 7.90 -14.17
N GLY A 266 14.34 9.08 -14.50
CA GLY A 266 14.40 9.67 -15.86
C GLY A 266 13.52 8.96 -16.90
N ALA A 267 12.70 7.96 -16.51
CA ALA A 267 11.93 7.14 -17.45
C ALA A 267 10.75 7.89 -18.13
N GLN A 268 10.51 9.14 -17.74
CA GLN A 268 9.55 10.02 -18.42
C GLN A 268 10.16 10.80 -19.59
N HIS A 269 11.51 10.80 -19.73
CA HIS A 269 12.15 11.39 -20.89
C HIS A 269 11.94 10.52 -22.14
N PRO A 270 11.46 11.04 -23.28
CA PRO A 270 11.08 10.22 -24.44
C PRO A 270 12.17 9.26 -24.92
N VAL A 271 13.44 9.72 -24.96
CA VAL A 271 14.57 8.88 -25.40
C VAL A 271 14.82 7.74 -24.42
N ILE A 272 14.86 8.02 -23.11
CA ILE A 272 15.07 6.99 -22.07
C ILE A 272 13.91 6.01 -22.08
N ARG A 273 12.67 6.50 -22.22
CA ARG A 273 11.46 5.69 -22.30
C ARG A 273 11.50 4.71 -23.46
N ARG A 274 11.94 5.18 -24.66
CA ARG A 274 12.14 4.33 -25.84
C ARG A 274 13.25 3.29 -25.63
N LEU A 275 14.37 3.67 -25.02
CA LEU A 275 15.47 2.74 -24.70
C LEU A 275 15.06 1.64 -23.68
N LEU A 276 14.26 1.98 -22.69
CA LEU A 276 13.71 1.01 -21.75
C LEU A 276 12.74 0.03 -22.43
N GLY A 277 11.95 0.54 -23.37
CA GLY A 277 10.93 -0.21 -24.09
C GLY A 277 9.76 -0.65 -23.19
N ARG A 278 8.62 -0.98 -23.79
CA ARG A 278 7.36 -1.33 -23.09
C ARG A 278 7.54 -2.35 -21.96
N ARG A 279 8.40 -3.36 -22.12
CA ARG A 279 8.58 -4.43 -21.14
C ARG A 279 9.23 -3.99 -19.83
N ARG A 280 10.03 -2.91 -19.84
CA ARG A 280 10.75 -2.41 -18.66
C ARG A 280 10.07 -1.20 -18.00
N LEU A 281 9.05 -0.64 -18.64
CA LEU A 281 8.26 0.44 -18.07
C LEU A 281 7.19 -0.16 -17.12
N ASN A 282 7.58 -0.38 -15.86
CA ASN A 282 6.71 -0.91 -14.82
C ASN A 282 7.32 -0.71 -13.44
N SER A 283 6.48 -0.79 -12.42
CA SER A 283 6.85 -0.61 -11.01
C SER A 283 7.97 -1.55 -10.54
N ILE A 284 8.01 -2.80 -11.04
CA ILE A 284 9.03 -3.80 -10.66
C ILE A 284 10.43 -3.33 -11.09
N THR A 285 10.55 -2.79 -12.29
CA THR A 285 11.83 -2.27 -12.81
C THR A 285 12.31 -1.09 -11.98
N TYR A 286 11.41 -0.13 -11.72
CA TYR A 286 11.77 1.06 -10.93
C TYR A 286 12.14 0.72 -9.49
N GLN A 287 11.44 -0.22 -8.86
CA GLN A 287 11.79 -0.72 -7.52
C GLN A 287 13.19 -1.37 -7.50
N LYS A 288 13.57 -2.12 -8.54
CA LYS A 288 14.92 -2.70 -8.65
C LYS A 288 15.99 -1.60 -8.74
N ILE A 289 15.75 -0.57 -9.53
CA ILE A 289 16.65 0.59 -9.67
C ILE A 289 16.76 1.33 -8.34
N MET A 290 15.66 1.61 -7.67
CA MET A 290 15.66 2.29 -6.37
C MET A 290 16.38 1.48 -5.28
N ARG A 291 16.17 0.16 -5.21
CA ARG A 291 16.87 -0.72 -4.26
C ARG A 291 18.37 -0.77 -4.55
N TRP A 292 18.73 -0.81 -5.82
CA TRP A 292 20.15 -0.72 -6.22
C TRP A 292 20.76 0.61 -5.77
N ASN A 293 20.09 1.74 -6.04
CA ASN A 293 20.52 3.06 -5.60
C ASN A 293 20.64 3.16 -4.06
N ALA A 294 19.65 2.67 -3.32
CA ALA A 294 19.68 2.65 -1.85
C ALA A 294 20.85 1.83 -1.32
N ARG A 295 21.12 0.65 -1.92
CA ARG A 295 22.24 -0.24 -1.54
C ARG A 295 23.61 0.40 -1.78
N HIS A 296 23.78 1.12 -2.89
CA HIS A 296 25.08 1.74 -3.25
C HIS A 296 25.22 3.18 -2.78
N GLY A 297 24.16 3.78 -2.23
CA GLY A 297 24.19 5.11 -1.64
C GLY A 297 24.45 6.26 -2.63
N VAL A 298 24.19 6.06 -3.93
CA VAL A 298 24.51 7.04 -4.99
C VAL A 298 23.84 8.38 -4.74
N THR A 299 22.51 8.39 -4.49
CA THR A 299 21.78 9.62 -4.17
C THR A 299 22.26 10.23 -2.84
N ARG A 300 22.60 9.40 -1.85
CA ARG A 300 23.15 9.88 -0.57
C ARG A 300 24.48 10.61 -0.75
N LEU A 301 25.39 10.05 -1.56
CA LEU A 301 26.66 10.69 -1.87
C LEU A 301 26.44 12.01 -2.63
N TRP A 302 25.55 12.02 -3.60
CA TRP A 302 25.21 13.22 -4.37
C TRP A 302 24.64 14.35 -3.49
N ASN A 303 23.72 14.03 -2.59
CA ASN A 303 23.14 14.98 -1.66
C ASN A 303 24.21 15.52 -0.68
N ARG A 304 25.12 14.65 -0.19
CA ARG A 304 26.23 15.06 0.65
C ARG A 304 27.18 16.05 -0.05
N LEU A 305 27.49 15.82 -1.31
CA LEU A 305 28.32 16.74 -2.13
C LEU A 305 27.64 18.09 -2.35
N ARG A 306 26.31 18.13 -2.38
CA ARG A 306 25.52 19.36 -2.53
C ARG A 306 25.18 20.05 -1.21
N GLY A 307 25.57 19.50 -0.07
CA GLY A 307 25.18 20.01 1.24
C GLY A 307 23.67 20.00 1.45
N THR A 308 22.96 18.98 0.90
CA THR A 308 21.51 18.86 1.03
C THR A 308 21.15 17.62 1.84
N TYR A 309 20.08 17.76 2.63
CA TYR A 309 19.43 16.67 3.37
C TYR A 309 18.20 16.23 2.58
N ALA A 310 18.02 14.92 2.43
CA ALA A 310 16.92 14.35 1.69
C ALA A 310 16.16 13.37 2.57
N GLU A 311 14.86 13.59 2.72
CA GLU A 311 13.96 12.73 3.46
C GLU A 311 12.97 12.10 2.48
N PRO A 312 12.97 10.75 2.32
CA PRO A 312 11.91 10.06 1.59
C PRO A 312 10.58 10.21 2.32
N VAL A 313 9.59 10.70 1.63
CA VAL A 313 8.22 10.83 2.15
C VAL A 313 7.30 10.03 1.23
N ILE A 314 7.01 8.82 1.66
CA ILE A 314 6.24 7.82 0.92
C ILE A 314 5.12 7.38 1.85
N GLN A 315 3.91 7.89 1.65
CA GLN A 315 2.80 7.62 2.56
C GLN A 315 1.48 7.50 1.83
N ASP A 316 0.62 6.64 2.38
CA ASP A 316 -0.81 6.62 2.20
C ASP A 316 -1.46 6.83 3.56
N VAL A 317 -2.30 7.85 3.66
CA VAL A 317 -3.01 8.23 4.89
C VAL A 317 -4.48 8.46 4.59
N ASP A 318 -5.33 7.93 5.43
CA ASP A 318 -6.78 8.02 5.28
C ASP A 318 -7.32 9.05 6.26
N ILE A 319 -7.96 10.08 5.73
CA ILE A 319 -8.50 11.21 6.48
C ILE A 319 -10.04 11.21 6.36
N PRO A 320 -10.79 11.39 7.46
CA PRO A 320 -12.24 11.59 7.38
C PRO A 320 -12.57 12.70 6.38
N ILE A 321 -13.52 12.48 5.47
CA ILE A 321 -13.81 13.40 4.36
C ILE A 321 -14.08 14.83 4.82
N GLY A 322 -14.72 15.02 5.97
CA GLY A 322 -14.98 16.35 6.55
C GLY A 322 -13.72 17.12 6.97
N ARG A 323 -12.57 16.46 7.05
CA ARG A 323 -11.27 17.05 7.41
C ARG A 323 -10.26 17.03 6.25
N ALA A 324 -10.66 16.50 5.09
CA ALA A 324 -9.77 16.29 3.94
C ALA A 324 -9.21 17.62 3.38
N ALA A 325 -10.02 18.67 3.29
CA ALA A 325 -9.56 19.98 2.82
C ALA A 325 -8.52 20.60 3.77
N GLU A 326 -8.67 20.43 5.09
CA GLU A 326 -7.70 20.89 6.09
C GLU A 326 -6.37 20.14 5.96
N PHE A 327 -6.44 18.83 5.74
CA PHE A 327 -5.22 18.03 5.54
C PHE A 327 -4.49 18.43 4.24
N LEU A 328 -5.22 18.65 3.15
CA LEU A 328 -4.64 19.14 1.89
C LEU A 328 -3.96 20.50 2.06
N ALA A 329 -4.58 21.44 2.79
CA ALA A 329 -3.97 22.73 3.10
C ALA A 329 -2.64 22.57 3.87
N PHE A 330 -2.60 21.67 4.85
CA PHE A 330 -1.37 21.33 5.57
C PHE A 330 -0.29 20.76 4.63
N LEU A 331 -0.63 19.83 3.74
CA LEU A 331 0.33 19.26 2.78
C LEU A 331 0.93 20.34 1.88
N HIS A 332 0.11 21.30 1.43
CA HIS A 332 0.59 22.42 0.62
C HIS A 332 1.47 23.41 1.39
N ALA A 333 1.20 23.63 2.67
CA ALA A 333 1.93 24.60 3.47
C ALA A 333 3.26 24.06 4.00
N GLU A 334 3.24 22.82 4.50
CA GLU A 334 4.32 22.28 5.33
C GLU A 334 5.15 21.19 4.62
N VAL A 335 4.59 20.51 3.60
CA VAL A 335 5.23 19.37 2.96
C VAL A 335 5.67 19.67 1.53
N GLY A 336 4.78 20.26 0.74
CA GLY A 336 5.09 20.72 -0.63
C GLY A 336 5.26 19.63 -1.68
N ILE A 337 4.83 18.38 -1.41
CA ILE A 337 4.92 17.27 -2.37
C ILE A 337 3.73 17.31 -3.33
N LEU A 338 4.01 17.18 -4.62
CA LEU A 338 3.03 17.12 -5.70
C LEU A 338 3.54 16.19 -6.82
N PRO A 339 2.63 15.54 -7.55
CA PRO A 339 1.19 15.45 -7.34
C PRO A 339 0.80 14.63 -6.10
N ILE A 340 -0.48 14.70 -5.69
CA ILE A 340 -1.06 13.89 -4.62
C ILE A 340 -2.20 13.06 -5.23
N TRP A 341 -2.20 11.76 -4.99
CA TRP A 341 -3.31 10.89 -5.35
C TRP A 341 -4.40 10.97 -4.30
N ILE A 342 -5.65 11.02 -4.73
CA ILE A 342 -6.83 11.07 -3.89
C ILE A 342 -7.72 9.87 -4.20
N CYS A 343 -8.03 9.08 -3.19
CA CYS A 343 -8.88 7.91 -3.36
C CYS A 343 -9.91 7.82 -2.22
N PRO A 344 -11.19 8.01 -2.49
CA PRO A 344 -12.22 7.88 -1.47
C PRO A 344 -12.44 6.42 -1.09
N ILE A 345 -12.75 6.19 0.19
CA ILE A 345 -12.99 4.88 0.80
C ILE A 345 -14.37 4.90 1.43
N ARG A 346 -15.16 3.88 1.17
CA ARG A 346 -16.45 3.68 1.83
C ARG A 346 -16.28 3.62 3.36
N ALA A 347 -17.23 4.19 4.08
CA ALA A 347 -17.30 4.01 5.54
C ALA A 347 -17.34 2.51 5.87
N PRO A 348 -16.53 2.04 6.83
CA PRO A 348 -16.53 0.64 7.19
C PRO A 348 -17.87 0.24 7.79
N ASP A 349 -18.30 -0.98 7.51
CA ASP A 349 -19.40 -1.62 8.24
C ASP A 349 -18.96 -1.90 9.67
N ALA A 350 -19.77 -1.52 10.65
CA ALA A 350 -19.46 -1.72 12.06
C ALA A 350 -19.23 -3.20 12.43
N ALA A 351 -19.90 -4.12 11.73
CA ALA A 351 -19.74 -5.56 11.92
C ALA A 351 -18.45 -6.13 11.30
N GLN A 352 -17.85 -5.43 10.35
CA GLN A 352 -16.68 -5.88 9.58
C GLN A 352 -15.42 -5.02 9.84
N ARG A 353 -15.37 -4.34 10.98
CA ARG A 353 -14.28 -3.44 11.31
C ARG A 353 -12.93 -4.16 11.43
N ALA A 354 -11.93 -3.73 10.68
CA ALA A 354 -10.56 -4.19 10.85
C ALA A 354 -9.99 -3.71 12.20
N THR A 355 -9.51 -4.66 13.02
CA THR A 355 -9.04 -4.38 14.38
C THR A 355 -7.88 -3.41 14.41
N LEU A 356 -6.91 -3.59 13.48
CA LEU A 356 -5.67 -2.82 13.44
C LEU A 356 -5.69 -1.70 12.38
N TYR A 357 -6.85 -1.33 11.85
CA TYR A 357 -7.00 -0.23 10.89
C TYR A 357 -8.32 0.52 11.12
N PRO A 358 -8.38 1.37 12.16
CA PRO A 358 -9.61 1.98 12.65
C PRO A 358 -10.03 3.20 11.81
N LEU A 359 -10.61 2.96 10.63
CA LEU A 359 -11.23 4.04 9.85
C LEU A 359 -12.43 4.67 10.57
N ALA A 360 -12.67 5.95 10.29
CA ALA A 360 -13.82 6.68 10.83
C ALA A 360 -15.14 6.01 10.45
N GLN A 361 -16.05 5.90 11.41
CA GLN A 361 -17.36 5.30 11.22
C GLN A 361 -18.38 6.32 10.71
N GLY A 362 -19.37 5.86 9.94
CA GLY A 362 -20.53 6.67 9.54
C GLY A 362 -20.26 7.69 8.44
N SER A 363 -19.00 7.89 8.02
CA SER A 363 -18.67 8.75 6.88
C SER A 363 -17.52 8.18 6.06
N PRO A 364 -17.44 8.49 4.76
CA PRO A 364 -16.30 8.09 3.94
C PRO A 364 -14.99 8.69 4.46
N SER A 365 -13.90 7.96 4.26
CA SER A 365 -12.54 8.48 4.38
C SER A 365 -11.97 8.79 3.00
N VAL A 366 -10.94 9.63 2.96
CA VAL A 366 -10.20 9.95 1.74
C VAL A 366 -8.74 9.56 1.95
N ASN A 367 -8.24 8.68 1.12
CA ASN A 367 -6.82 8.38 1.06
C ASN A 367 -6.07 9.49 0.33
N PHE A 368 -4.97 9.91 0.92
CA PHE A 368 -3.96 10.78 0.32
C PHE A 368 -2.70 9.96 0.10
N GLY A 369 -2.39 9.66 -1.17
CA GLY A 369 -1.18 8.99 -1.58
C GLY A 369 -0.17 9.99 -2.14
N PHE A 370 1.02 10.06 -1.55
CA PHE A 370 2.10 10.94 -2.02
C PHE A 370 3.46 10.28 -1.83
N TRP A 371 4.27 10.34 -2.89
CA TRP A 371 5.51 9.60 -3.00
C TRP A 371 6.58 10.46 -3.64
N ASP A 372 7.47 11.05 -2.82
CA ASP A 372 8.62 11.84 -3.28
C ASP A 372 9.72 11.91 -2.21
N VAL A 373 10.72 12.73 -2.48
CA VAL A 373 11.82 13.04 -1.57
C VAL A 373 11.80 14.53 -1.28
N VAL A 374 11.61 14.90 -0.02
CA VAL A 374 11.75 16.31 0.43
C VAL A 374 13.22 16.61 0.63
N THR A 375 13.72 17.63 -0.06
CA THR A 375 15.13 18.05 0.00
C THR A 375 15.24 19.42 0.61
N THR A 376 16.13 19.60 1.60
CA THR A 376 16.41 20.86 2.27
C THR A 376 17.91 21.05 2.44
N ARG A 377 18.37 22.31 2.62
CA ARG A 377 19.74 22.64 3.05
C ARG A 377 19.87 22.71 4.55
N GLU A 378 18.78 22.81 5.28
CA GLU A 378 18.76 22.86 6.74
C GLU A 378 18.95 21.45 7.30
N SER A 379 19.81 21.32 8.31
CA SER A 379 19.93 20.07 9.06
C SER A 379 18.68 19.84 9.89
N ARG A 380 17.99 18.72 9.63
CA ARG A 380 16.79 18.32 10.35
C ARG A 380 16.93 16.90 10.90
N PRO A 381 16.29 16.59 12.03
CA PRO A 381 16.20 15.21 12.50
C PRO A 381 15.63 14.28 11.44
N ALA A 382 16.15 13.05 11.37
CA ALA A 382 15.64 12.04 10.44
C ALA A 382 14.13 11.79 10.69
N GLY A 383 13.34 11.78 9.62
CA GLY A 383 11.89 11.57 9.71
C GLY A 383 11.08 12.78 10.16
N CYS A 384 11.67 13.99 10.17
CA CYS A 384 11.03 15.21 10.64
C CYS A 384 9.73 15.50 9.88
N VAL A 385 9.74 15.41 8.54
CA VAL A 385 8.56 15.64 7.69
C VAL A 385 7.54 14.53 7.87
N ASN A 386 7.98 13.27 7.85
CA ASN A 386 7.11 12.12 8.10
C ASN A 386 6.43 12.23 9.46
N ARG A 387 7.17 12.65 10.51
CA ARG A 387 6.65 12.85 11.85
C ARG A 387 5.58 13.96 11.91
N ALA A 388 5.80 15.08 11.21
CA ALA A 388 4.82 16.16 11.13
C ALA A 388 3.52 15.69 10.47
N ILE A 389 3.62 14.88 9.40
CA ILE A 389 2.47 14.28 8.72
C ILE A 389 1.73 13.34 9.68
N GLU A 390 2.43 12.42 10.36
CA GLU A 390 1.83 11.48 11.30
C GLU A 390 1.04 12.18 12.40
N ARG A 391 1.61 13.24 12.99
CA ARG A 391 0.92 14.07 14.00
C ARG A 391 -0.33 14.74 13.44
N LYS A 392 -0.26 15.30 12.23
CA LYS A 392 -1.42 15.95 11.59
C LYS A 392 -2.51 14.93 11.28
N VAL A 393 -2.15 13.76 10.76
CA VAL A 393 -3.10 12.65 10.51
C VAL A 393 -3.84 12.28 11.79
N THR A 394 -3.11 12.02 12.89
CA THR A 394 -3.70 11.69 14.19
C THR A 394 -4.60 12.81 14.72
N ALA A 395 -4.17 14.07 14.62
CA ALA A 395 -4.96 15.22 15.06
C ALA A 395 -6.28 15.41 14.30
N LEU A 396 -6.35 14.90 13.05
CA LEU A 396 -7.56 14.93 12.23
C LEU A 396 -8.42 13.66 12.36
N GLY A 397 -8.05 12.73 13.24
CA GLY A 397 -8.74 11.44 13.39
C GLY A 397 -8.52 10.49 12.20
N GLY A 398 -7.44 10.69 11.46
CA GLY A 398 -7.04 9.84 10.34
C GLY A 398 -6.15 8.67 10.77
N VAL A 399 -5.86 7.79 9.81
CA VAL A 399 -5.05 6.58 9.99
C VAL A 399 -3.99 6.50 8.91
N LYS A 400 -2.79 6.03 9.26
CA LYS A 400 -1.70 5.79 8.30
C LYS A 400 -1.59 4.31 7.98
N SER A 401 -1.42 3.96 6.70
CA SER A 401 -1.00 2.64 6.28
C SER A 401 0.48 2.38 6.62
N LEU A 402 0.80 1.22 7.20
CA LEU A 402 2.12 0.91 7.75
C LEU A 402 3.09 0.27 6.72
N TYR A 403 2.87 0.45 5.42
CA TYR A 403 3.74 -0.12 4.39
C TYR A 403 5.07 0.65 4.21
N SER A 404 5.13 1.89 4.67
CA SER A 404 6.30 2.75 4.66
C SER A 404 6.83 2.98 6.08
N ASP A 405 7.99 3.63 6.21
CA ASP A 405 8.58 3.95 7.50
C ASP A 405 7.63 4.79 8.36
N SER A 406 7.56 4.46 9.64
CA SER A 406 6.79 5.19 10.66
C SER A 406 7.73 5.69 11.77
N TYR A 407 7.34 6.80 12.39
CA TYR A 407 8.15 7.49 13.40
C TYR A 407 7.38 7.76 14.69
N PHE A 408 6.27 7.08 14.91
CA PHE A 408 5.48 7.14 16.14
C PHE A 408 6.33 6.71 17.37
N THR A 409 6.07 7.32 18.52
CA THR A 409 6.46 6.69 19.79
C THR A 409 5.60 5.43 20.00
N GLU A 410 6.02 4.54 20.91
CA GLU A 410 5.27 3.31 21.17
C GLU A 410 3.86 3.59 21.66
N ASP A 411 3.69 4.58 22.54
CA ASP A 411 2.39 4.94 23.08
C ASP A 411 1.46 5.55 22.01
N GLU A 412 2.00 6.45 21.15
CA GLU A 412 1.23 7.01 20.04
C GLU A 412 0.80 5.92 19.04
N PHE A 413 1.69 4.99 18.72
CA PHE A 413 1.41 3.89 17.81
C PHE A 413 0.25 3.04 18.34
N TRP A 414 0.37 2.59 19.58
CA TRP A 414 -0.63 1.72 20.16
C TRP A 414 -1.94 2.42 20.54
N ALA A 415 -1.93 3.72 20.72
CA ALA A 415 -3.16 4.51 20.85
C ALA A 415 -3.99 4.51 19.56
N ILE A 416 -3.34 4.35 18.38
CA ILE A 416 -4.00 4.28 17.08
C ILE A 416 -4.39 2.83 16.74
N TYR A 417 -3.47 1.86 16.92
CA TYR A 417 -3.57 0.50 16.38
C TYR A 417 -4.00 -0.55 17.42
N ASP A 418 -4.67 -0.16 18.50
CA ASP A 418 -5.32 -1.02 19.50
C ASP A 418 -4.38 -2.07 20.13
N ARG A 419 -3.60 -1.64 21.12
CA ARG A 419 -2.63 -2.47 21.87
C ARG A 419 -3.28 -3.73 22.46
N ASP A 420 -4.44 -3.58 23.10
CA ASP A 420 -5.07 -4.65 23.86
C ASP A 420 -5.62 -5.74 22.95
N ALA A 421 -6.27 -5.34 21.86
CA ALA A 421 -6.75 -6.27 20.86
C ALA A 421 -5.58 -6.98 20.16
N TYR A 422 -4.51 -6.27 19.80
CA TYR A 422 -3.32 -6.88 19.23
C TYR A 422 -2.66 -7.88 20.19
N ALA A 423 -2.50 -7.52 21.46
CA ALA A 423 -1.91 -8.40 22.48
C ALA A 423 -2.78 -9.65 22.73
N ALA A 424 -4.10 -9.52 22.70
CA ALA A 424 -5.02 -10.66 22.82
C ALA A 424 -4.85 -11.62 21.64
N LEU A 425 -4.80 -11.11 20.41
CA LEU A 425 -4.53 -11.92 19.21
C LEU A 425 -3.16 -12.61 19.27
N LYS A 426 -2.12 -11.89 19.70
CA LYS A 426 -0.77 -12.46 19.87
C LYS A 426 -0.77 -13.61 20.87
N ARG A 427 -1.38 -13.45 22.04
CA ARG A 427 -1.48 -14.53 23.05
C ARG A 427 -2.18 -15.77 22.50
N LYS A 428 -3.22 -15.58 21.68
CA LYS A 428 -4.01 -16.70 21.14
C LYS A 428 -3.32 -17.41 19.96
N TYR A 429 -2.72 -16.66 19.02
CA TYR A 429 -2.25 -17.20 17.74
C TYR A 429 -0.74 -17.22 17.57
N ASP A 430 0.01 -16.54 18.45
CA ASP A 430 1.47 -16.50 18.43
C ASP A 430 2.06 -16.30 19.85
N PRO A 431 1.71 -17.19 20.80
CA PRO A 431 2.10 -17.04 22.21
C PRO A 431 3.62 -17.02 22.42
N GLU A 432 4.39 -17.66 21.55
CA GLU A 432 5.86 -17.71 21.63
C GLU A 432 6.54 -16.55 20.88
N GLY A 433 5.78 -15.61 20.28
CA GLY A 433 6.31 -14.48 19.54
C GLY A 433 7.07 -14.84 18.27
N ALA A 434 6.78 -15.99 17.67
CA ALA A 434 7.46 -16.50 16.48
C ALA A 434 7.39 -15.54 15.28
N LEU A 435 6.29 -14.79 15.12
CA LEU A 435 6.04 -13.88 14.00
C LEU A 435 6.54 -12.44 14.24
N GLY A 436 7.00 -12.14 15.43
CA GLY A 436 7.47 -10.81 15.83
C GLY A 436 6.37 -9.82 16.18
N ASP A 437 6.78 -8.61 16.49
CA ASP A 437 5.93 -7.53 16.95
C ASP A 437 5.65 -6.51 15.84
N LEU A 438 4.43 -5.94 15.82
CA LEU A 438 4.00 -5.00 14.78
C LEU A 438 4.73 -3.64 14.90
N TYR A 439 4.84 -3.11 16.12
CA TYR A 439 5.54 -1.85 16.37
C TYR A 439 7.01 -1.95 15.96
N ALA A 440 7.71 -2.97 16.48
CA ALA A 440 9.11 -3.23 16.16
C ALA A 440 9.36 -3.42 14.65
N LYS A 441 8.36 -3.93 13.92
CA LYS A 441 8.43 -4.19 12.47
C LYS A 441 8.18 -2.94 11.62
N CYS A 442 7.36 -2.02 12.08
CA CYS A 442 6.85 -0.91 11.28
C CYS A 442 7.45 0.43 11.64
N VAL A 443 7.95 0.59 12.87
CA VAL A 443 8.50 1.85 13.35
C VAL A 443 10.04 1.86 13.26
N ARG A 444 10.59 2.93 12.74
CA ARG A 444 12.02 3.13 12.61
C ARG A 444 12.60 3.57 13.94
N HIS A 445 13.45 2.75 14.52
CA HIS A 445 14.14 3.09 15.77
C HIS A 445 15.43 3.87 15.50
N ALA A 446 15.65 4.95 16.23
CA ALA A 446 16.87 5.79 16.14
C ALA A 446 18.19 5.02 16.36
N ARG A 447 18.14 3.78 16.86
CA ARG A 447 19.32 2.92 17.07
C ARG A 447 19.94 2.36 15.78
N SER A 448 19.20 2.24 14.68
CA SER A 448 19.76 1.78 13.39
C SER A 448 20.69 2.81 12.75
N ASP A 449 20.57 4.10 13.12
CA ASP A 449 21.40 5.17 12.57
C ASP A 449 22.84 5.19 13.16
N ARG A 450 23.10 4.52 14.30
CA ARG A 450 24.44 4.42 14.89
C ARG A 450 25.34 3.38 14.21
N ALA A 451 24.80 2.46 13.44
CA ALA A 451 25.58 1.49 12.68
C ALA A 451 26.14 2.05 11.35
N SER A 452 25.69 3.24 10.93
CA SER A 452 26.22 3.96 9.76
C SER A 452 27.16 5.11 10.20
N GLY A 453 28.29 4.75 10.79
CA GLY A 453 29.37 5.60 11.31
C GLY A 453 29.43 7.07 10.87
N THR A 454 29.09 7.97 11.77
CA THR A 454 29.76 9.28 11.88
C THR A 454 29.77 9.67 13.34
N SER A 455 30.87 9.31 14.05
CA SER A 455 31.27 9.98 15.27
C SER A 455 31.58 11.43 14.92
N ALA A 456 30.85 12.37 15.50
CA ALA A 456 31.24 13.77 15.52
C ALA A 456 32.54 13.89 16.31
N PRO A 457 33.52 14.69 15.88
CA PRO A 457 34.70 14.93 16.68
C PRO A 457 34.32 15.67 17.97
N ALA A 458 34.86 15.19 19.12
CA ALA A 458 34.69 15.81 20.39
C ALA A 458 35.27 17.24 20.37
N PRO A 459 34.70 18.24 21.08
CA PRO A 459 35.29 19.55 21.19
C PRO A 459 36.60 19.48 21.96
N SER A 460 37.66 20.00 21.37
CA SER A 460 38.99 20.13 21.98
C SER A 460 38.90 21.01 23.22
N SER A 461 39.21 20.43 24.37
CA SER A 461 39.41 21.19 25.61
C SER A 461 40.67 22.05 25.48
N THR A 462 40.52 23.36 25.37
CA THR A 462 41.62 24.33 25.60
C THR A 462 41.99 24.33 27.08
N ARG A 463 43.16 23.77 27.40
CA ARG A 463 43.81 24.00 28.67
C ARG A 463 44.33 25.43 28.67
N THR A 464 43.76 26.25 29.53
CA THR A 464 44.41 27.49 29.98
C THR A 464 45.45 27.13 31.00
N SER A 465 46.71 27.33 30.68
CA SER A 465 47.82 27.35 31.63
C SER A 465 47.92 28.75 32.18
N SER A 466 47.64 28.89 33.46
CA SER A 466 48.04 30.03 34.26
C SER A 466 49.48 29.83 34.67
N GLY A 467 50.33 30.81 34.41
CA GLY A 467 51.66 31.06 34.92
C GLY A 467 51.87 32.56 34.88
#